data_5fbc2323ab0becfff32a4d60b654fb44
#
_entry.id   5fbc2323ab0becfff32a4d60b654fb44
#
_cell.length_a   1.000
_cell.length_b   1.000
_cell.length_c   1.000
_cell.angle_alpha   90.00
_cell.angle_beta   90.00
_cell.angle_gamma   90.00
#
_symmetry.space_group_name_H-M   'P 1'
#
loop_
_entity.id
_entity.type
_entity.pdbx_description
1 polymer ?
#
loop_
_entity_poly.entity_id
_entity_poly.type
_entity_poly.pdbx_seq_one_letter_code
_entity_poly.pdbx_strand_id
1 'polypeptide(L)'
;EKQIILNEVESLAKESHMEMELDESAAELLASTYHELREGVSSLGHRIDRPGAVMSTAEAVSVYYQTMISGYYYGNKTMDIDCLVQNLTGAISKENRDDLEKVKAYFGTVIRDKSSRESRYYDARKWLK
;
A
#
# COMPACT_ATOMS: atom_id res chain seq x y z
N GLU A 1 0.12 -1.62 13.30
CA GLU A 1 0.79 -0.80 12.26
C GLU A 1 -0.20 0.10 11.53
N LYS A 2 -1.42 -0.37 11.27
CA LYS A 2 -2.49 0.44 10.67
C LYS A 2 -2.72 1.74 11.46
N GLN A 3 -2.79 1.65 12.79
CA GLN A 3 -3.05 2.81 13.63
C GLN A 3 -1.89 3.81 13.58
N ILE A 4 -0.65 3.33 13.47
CA ILE A 4 0.52 4.20 13.32
C ILE A 4 0.43 4.99 12.02
N ILE A 5 0.08 4.32 10.92
CA ILE A 5 -0.09 4.97 9.61
C ILE A 5 -1.15 6.06 9.70
N LEU A 6 -2.31 5.75 10.26
CA LEU A 6 -3.41 6.71 10.39
C LEU A 6 -3.03 7.91 11.24
N ASN A 7 -2.36 7.69 12.37
CA ASN A 7 -1.96 8.77 13.27
C ASN A 7 -0.94 9.71 12.61
N GLU A 8 0.07 9.15 11.94
CA GLU A 8 1.09 9.95 11.26
C GLU A 8 0.50 10.75 10.10
N VAL A 9 -0.35 10.12 9.30
CA VAL A 9 -0.99 10.80 8.17
C VAL A 9 -1.94 11.89 8.66
N GLU A 10 -2.67 11.65 9.73
CA GLU A 10 -3.55 12.67 10.32
C GLU A 10 -2.75 13.91 10.74
N SER A 11 -1.59 13.72 11.36
CA SER A 11 -0.71 14.82 11.73
C SER A 11 -0.24 15.60 10.51
N LEU A 12 0.18 14.92 9.46
CA LEU A 12 0.63 15.54 8.21
C LEU A 12 -0.49 16.31 7.53
N ALA A 13 -1.70 15.75 7.53
CA ALA A 13 -2.87 16.41 6.95
C ALA A 13 -3.21 17.71 7.69
N LYS A 14 -3.14 17.69 9.01
CA LYS A 14 -3.37 18.90 9.83
C LYS A 14 -2.34 19.98 9.55
N GLU A 15 -1.08 19.63 9.44
CA GLU A 15 -0.01 20.58 9.11
C GLU A 15 -0.22 21.21 7.74
N SER A 16 -0.74 20.45 6.80
CA SER A 16 -1.00 20.91 5.42
C SER A 16 -2.37 21.54 5.23
N HIS A 17 -3.16 21.64 6.29
CA HIS A 17 -4.54 22.17 6.26
C HIS A 17 -5.46 21.44 5.29
N MET A 18 -5.24 20.14 5.10
CA MET A 18 -6.10 19.32 4.27
C MET A 18 -7.23 18.71 5.09
N GLU A 19 -8.45 18.99 4.68
CA GLU A 19 -9.64 18.42 5.29
C GLU A 19 -10.11 17.26 4.44
N MET A 20 -9.77 16.05 4.86
CA MET A 20 -10.10 14.83 4.14
C MET A 20 -10.31 13.70 5.13
N GLU A 21 -11.35 12.92 4.92
CA GLU A 21 -11.61 11.74 5.71
C GLU A 21 -10.61 10.65 5.35
N LEU A 22 -9.99 10.03 6.36
CA LEU A 22 -9.01 8.96 6.16
C LEU A 22 -9.71 7.65 5.85
N ASP A 23 -9.17 6.90 4.90
CA ASP A 23 -9.68 5.59 4.53
C ASP A 23 -8.97 4.51 5.34
N GLU A 24 -9.65 3.97 6.34
CA GLU A 24 -9.11 2.93 7.21
C GLU A 24 -8.85 1.63 6.45
N SER A 25 -9.67 1.31 5.46
CA SER A 25 -9.48 0.11 4.62
C SER A 25 -8.18 0.19 3.83
N ALA A 26 -7.89 1.35 3.25
CA ALA A 26 -6.64 1.57 2.52
C ALA A 26 -5.43 1.45 3.46
N ALA A 27 -5.53 2.01 4.66
CA ALA A 27 -4.46 1.90 5.66
C ALA A 27 -4.23 0.45 6.07
N GLU A 28 -5.30 -0.31 6.24
CA GLU A 28 -5.21 -1.73 6.60
C GLU A 28 -4.58 -2.57 5.50
N LEU A 29 -4.97 -2.34 4.25
CA LEU A 29 -4.38 -3.02 3.09
C LEU A 29 -2.87 -2.75 3.02
N LEU A 30 -2.50 -1.49 3.19
CA LEU A 30 -1.10 -1.07 3.11
C LEU A 30 -0.29 -1.64 4.27
N ALA A 31 -0.83 -1.59 5.48
CA ALA A 31 -0.18 -2.16 6.66
C ALA A 31 0.04 -3.66 6.52
N SER A 32 -0.97 -4.39 6.06
CA SER A 32 -0.87 -5.83 5.83
C SER A 32 0.17 -6.15 4.76
N THR A 33 0.17 -5.40 3.66
CA THR A 33 1.12 -5.61 2.56
C THR A 33 2.56 -5.41 3.03
N TYR A 34 2.84 -4.32 3.72
CA TYR A 34 4.19 -4.05 4.23
C TYR A 34 4.61 -5.07 5.28
N HIS A 35 3.71 -5.44 6.17
CA HIS A 35 4.00 -6.41 7.21
C HIS A 35 4.32 -7.78 6.61
N GLU A 36 3.48 -8.27 5.71
CA GLU A 36 3.66 -9.60 5.10
C GLU A 36 4.93 -9.66 4.24
N LEU A 37 5.20 -8.61 3.46
CA LEU A 37 6.43 -8.56 2.65
C LEU A 37 7.67 -8.47 3.53
N ARG A 38 7.60 -7.78 4.66
CA ARG A 38 8.71 -7.68 5.61
C ARG A 38 8.99 -9.01 6.30
N GLU A 39 7.93 -9.71 6.73
CA GLU A 39 8.05 -10.97 7.45
C GLU A 39 8.34 -12.17 6.54
N GLY A 40 7.98 -12.08 5.26
CA GLY A 40 8.19 -13.17 4.32
C GLY A 40 7.17 -14.29 4.42
N VAL A 41 6.06 -14.04 5.11
CA VAL A 41 4.97 -15.00 5.25
C VAL A 41 3.64 -14.26 5.34
N SER A 42 2.59 -14.79 4.70
CA SER A 42 1.27 -14.18 4.74
C SER A 42 0.46 -14.67 5.94
N SER A 43 -0.63 -13.95 6.24
CA SER A 43 -1.60 -14.36 7.25
C SER A 43 -2.27 -15.70 6.91
N LEU A 44 -2.25 -16.09 5.63
CA LEU A 44 -2.80 -17.36 5.16
C LEU A 44 -1.77 -18.48 5.14
N GLY A 45 -0.53 -18.21 5.59
CA GLY A 45 0.52 -19.20 5.66
C GLY A 45 1.36 -19.36 4.39
N HIS A 46 1.15 -18.54 3.36
CA HIS A 46 1.95 -18.57 2.15
C HIS A 46 3.35 -18.00 2.39
N ARG A 47 4.36 -18.68 1.85
CA ARG A 47 5.72 -18.16 1.87
C ARG A 47 5.84 -17.04 0.82
N ILE A 48 6.48 -15.94 1.20
CA ILE A 48 6.65 -14.75 0.35
C ILE A 48 8.14 -14.45 0.20
N ASP A 49 8.59 -14.22 -1.04
CA ASP A 49 9.94 -13.72 -1.28
C ASP A 49 10.02 -12.26 -0.84
N ARG A 50 10.90 -11.99 0.12
CA ARG A 50 11.03 -10.63 0.66
C ARG A 50 11.75 -9.72 -0.33
N PRO A 51 11.20 -8.51 -0.60
CA PRO A 51 11.92 -7.51 -1.42
C PRO A 51 13.22 -7.08 -0.74
N GLY A 52 14.18 -6.63 -1.56
CA GLY A 52 15.40 -6.03 -1.04
C GLY A 52 15.18 -4.62 -0.48
N ALA A 53 14.10 -3.97 -0.87
CA ALA A 53 13.75 -2.64 -0.38
C ALA A 53 13.41 -2.68 1.12
N VAL A 54 13.62 -1.54 1.79
CA VAL A 54 13.24 -1.39 3.19
C VAL A 54 11.72 -1.30 3.28
N MET A 55 11.13 -2.25 4.01
CA MET A 55 9.67 -2.33 4.19
C MET A 55 9.28 -1.74 5.55
N SER A 56 9.63 -0.48 5.77
CA SER A 56 9.38 0.19 7.05
C SER A 56 7.99 0.81 7.13
N THR A 57 7.53 1.05 8.35
CA THR A 57 6.28 1.77 8.58
C THR A 57 6.34 3.19 8.00
N ALA A 58 7.52 3.83 8.05
CA ALA A 58 7.72 5.17 7.48
C ALA A 58 7.48 5.17 5.96
N GLU A 59 7.92 4.14 5.26
CA GLU A 59 7.64 4.00 3.83
C GLU A 59 6.14 3.82 3.56
N ALA A 60 5.46 3.03 4.38
CA ALA A 60 4.01 2.84 4.27
C ALA A 60 3.27 4.16 4.49
N VAL A 61 3.67 4.95 5.48
CA VAL A 61 3.11 6.28 5.74
C VAL A 61 3.26 7.17 4.50
N SER A 62 4.46 7.16 3.90
CA SER A 62 4.74 7.97 2.72
C SER A 62 3.84 7.60 1.55
N VAL A 63 3.66 6.31 1.27
CA VAL A 63 2.78 5.82 0.21
C VAL A 63 1.33 6.26 0.45
N TYR A 64 0.86 6.08 1.66
CA TYR A 64 -0.51 6.48 2.03
C TYR A 64 -0.71 7.99 1.85
N TYR A 65 0.24 8.78 2.34
CA TYR A 65 0.14 10.24 2.28
C TYR A 65 0.15 10.74 0.82
N GLN A 66 1.01 10.20 -0.02
CA GLN A 66 1.03 10.54 -1.45
C GLN A 66 -0.30 10.22 -2.13
N THR A 67 -0.88 9.07 -1.80
CA THR A 67 -2.18 8.66 -2.35
C THR A 67 -3.28 9.60 -1.85
N MET A 68 -3.23 9.98 -0.59
CA MET A 68 -4.17 10.92 0.01
C MET A 68 -4.11 12.29 -0.68
N ILE A 69 -2.91 12.81 -0.93
CA ILE A 69 -2.72 14.08 -1.63
C ILE A 69 -3.35 14.03 -3.03
N SER A 70 -3.08 12.96 -3.77
CA SER A 70 -3.68 12.78 -5.10
C SER A 70 -5.20 12.74 -5.03
N GLY A 71 -5.76 12.05 -4.05
CA GLY A 71 -7.20 11.98 -3.85
C GLY A 71 -7.80 13.33 -3.49
N TYR A 72 -7.09 14.10 -2.68
CA TYR A 72 -7.55 15.42 -2.25
C TYR A 72 -7.65 16.40 -3.42
N TYR A 73 -6.62 16.44 -4.29
CA TYR A 73 -6.55 17.41 -5.38
C TYR A 73 -7.22 16.95 -6.67
N TYR A 74 -7.23 15.64 -6.95
CA TYR A 74 -7.65 15.11 -8.24
C TYR A 74 -8.78 14.09 -8.18
N GLY A 75 -9.12 13.60 -7.00
CA GLY A 75 -10.07 12.49 -6.82
C GLY A 75 -11.30 12.82 -5.99
N ASN A 76 -11.75 14.06 -5.97
CA ASN A 76 -12.94 14.50 -5.20
C ASN A 76 -12.81 14.19 -3.71
N LYS A 77 -11.60 14.30 -3.17
CA LYS A 77 -11.27 14.04 -1.76
C LYS A 77 -11.50 12.58 -1.33
N THR A 78 -11.32 11.64 -2.26
CA THR A 78 -11.41 10.21 -1.96
C THR A 78 -10.09 9.50 -2.28
N MET A 79 -9.83 8.40 -1.56
CA MET A 79 -8.66 7.57 -1.82
C MET A 79 -8.93 6.66 -3.02
N ASP A 80 -7.99 6.57 -3.93
CA ASP A 80 -8.07 5.69 -5.09
C ASP A 80 -7.12 4.51 -4.91
N ILE A 81 -7.67 3.30 -4.92
CA ILE A 81 -6.89 2.07 -4.75
C ILE A 81 -5.89 1.89 -5.90
N ASP A 82 -6.25 2.27 -7.13
CA ASP A 82 -5.32 2.21 -8.26
C ASP A 82 -4.11 3.12 -8.01
N CYS A 83 -4.34 4.32 -7.51
CA CYS A 83 -3.28 5.26 -7.16
C CYS A 83 -2.43 4.71 -6.01
N LEU A 84 -3.05 4.07 -5.03
CA LEU A 84 -2.34 3.44 -3.91
C LEU A 84 -1.34 2.39 -4.42
N VAL A 85 -1.78 1.52 -5.33
CA VAL A 85 -0.91 0.48 -5.89
C VAL A 85 0.21 1.08 -6.74
N GLN A 86 -0.07 2.13 -7.52
CA GLN A 86 0.96 2.82 -8.29
C GLN A 86 2.04 3.41 -7.38
N ASN A 87 1.65 4.07 -6.29
CA ASN A 87 2.59 4.65 -5.34
C ASN A 87 3.37 3.57 -4.59
N LEU A 88 2.70 2.47 -4.23
CA LEU A 88 3.34 1.32 -3.61
C LEU A 88 4.43 0.73 -4.52
N THR A 89 4.10 0.55 -5.78
CA THR A 89 5.04 0.03 -6.78
C THR A 89 6.25 0.94 -6.91
N GLY A 90 6.04 2.24 -6.99
CA GLY A 90 7.12 3.21 -7.08
C GLY A 90 8.03 3.19 -5.86
N ALA A 91 7.47 3.03 -4.69
CA ALA A 91 8.24 3.00 -3.44
C ALA A 91 9.09 1.73 -3.31
N ILE A 92 8.57 0.58 -3.74
CA ILE A 92 9.27 -0.70 -3.58
C ILE A 92 10.29 -0.93 -4.70
N SER A 93 9.94 -0.59 -5.94
CA SER A 93 10.73 -0.98 -7.11
C SER A 93 11.68 0.10 -7.62
N LYS A 94 11.80 1.22 -6.92
CA LYS A 94 12.55 2.39 -7.40
C LYS A 94 14.01 2.12 -7.73
N GLU A 95 14.64 1.13 -7.09
CA GLU A 95 16.06 0.84 -7.28
C GLU A 95 16.33 -0.58 -7.79
N ASN A 96 15.31 -1.45 -7.80
CA ASN A 96 15.53 -2.87 -8.10
C ASN A 96 14.31 -3.47 -8.77
N ARG A 97 14.47 -3.91 -10.01
CA ARG A 97 13.42 -4.57 -10.79
C ARG A 97 12.97 -5.90 -10.19
N ASP A 98 13.90 -6.60 -9.53
CA ASP A 98 13.56 -7.89 -8.91
C ASP A 98 12.51 -7.72 -7.82
N ASP A 99 12.52 -6.57 -7.14
CA ASP A 99 11.51 -6.28 -6.11
C ASP A 99 10.12 -6.13 -6.73
N LEU A 100 10.02 -5.56 -7.93
CA LEU A 100 8.75 -5.48 -8.64
C LEU A 100 8.20 -6.87 -8.95
N GLU A 101 9.05 -7.79 -9.40
CA GLU A 101 8.63 -9.18 -9.67
C GLU A 101 8.15 -9.88 -8.39
N LYS A 102 8.79 -9.60 -7.25
CA LYS A 102 8.37 -10.14 -5.96
C LYS A 102 7.01 -9.60 -5.55
N VAL A 103 6.74 -8.31 -5.79
CA VAL A 103 5.43 -7.70 -5.52
C VAL A 103 4.36 -8.30 -6.44
N LYS A 104 4.68 -8.50 -7.72
CA LYS A 104 3.75 -9.17 -8.65
C LYS A 104 3.40 -10.57 -8.17
N ALA A 105 4.39 -11.33 -7.71
CA ALA A 105 4.16 -12.67 -7.18
C ALA A 105 3.27 -12.61 -5.93
N TYR A 106 3.50 -11.64 -5.05
CA TYR A 106 2.68 -11.43 -3.87
C TYR A 106 1.21 -11.18 -4.25
N PHE A 107 0.96 -10.29 -5.22
CA PHE A 107 -0.40 -10.04 -5.70
C PHE A 107 -1.01 -11.28 -6.36
N GLY A 108 -0.23 -12.00 -7.16
CA GLY A 108 -0.70 -13.18 -7.88
C GLY A 108 -1.00 -14.39 -6.99
N THR A 109 -0.50 -14.40 -5.76
CA THR A 109 -0.73 -15.51 -4.82
C THR A 109 -1.52 -15.07 -3.60
N VAL A 110 -0.95 -14.22 -2.77
CA VAL A 110 -1.55 -13.82 -1.49
C VAL A 110 -2.78 -12.96 -1.68
N ILE A 111 -2.68 -11.89 -2.46
CA ILE A 111 -3.80 -10.98 -2.67
C ILE A 111 -4.92 -11.67 -3.45
N ARG A 112 -4.58 -12.52 -4.42
CA ARG A 112 -5.57 -13.31 -5.14
C ARG A 112 -6.41 -14.16 -4.18
N ASP A 113 -5.75 -14.81 -3.21
CA ASP A 113 -6.45 -15.65 -2.24
C ASP A 113 -7.28 -14.85 -1.25
N LYS A 114 -6.97 -13.56 -1.08
CA LYS A 114 -7.75 -12.63 -0.26
C LYS A 114 -8.82 -11.89 -1.06
N SER A 115 -8.93 -12.13 -2.36
CA SER A 115 -9.73 -11.30 -3.28
C SER A 115 -11.23 -11.26 -2.95
N SER A 116 -11.75 -12.20 -2.19
CA SER A 116 -13.14 -12.16 -1.74
C SER A 116 -13.45 -10.92 -0.90
N ARG A 117 -12.44 -10.38 -0.21
CA ARG A 117 -12.57 -9.16 0.62
C ARG A 117 -11.94 -7.94 -0.03
N GLU A 118 -10.95 -8.16 -0.89
CA GLU A 118 -10.07 -7.11 -1.39
C GLU A 118 -10.00 -7.13 -2.92
N SER A 119 -11.14 -7.37 -3.59
CA SER A 119 -11.19 -7.53 -5.06
C SER A 119 -10.62 -6.32 -5.81
N ARG A 120 -10.91 -5.10 -5.33
CA ARG A 120 -10.37 -3.89 -5.97
C ARG A 120 -8.85 -3.81 -5.86
N TYR A 121 -8.30 -4.22 -4.73
CA TYR A 121 -6.87 -4.25 -4.53
C TYR A 121 -6.21 -5.27 -5.46
N TYR A 122 -6.79 -6.45 -5.58
CA TYR A 122 -6.30 -7.47 -6.52
C TYR A 122 -6.39 -6.98 -7.97
N ASP A 123 -7.50 -6.36 -8.35
CA ASP A 123 -7.72 -5.86 -9.71
C ASP A 123 -6.70 -4.76 -10.07
N ALA A 124 -6.24 -4.02 -9.09
CA ALA A 124 -5.24 -2.96 -9.29
C ALA A 124 -3.85 -3.51 -9.66
N ARG A 125 -3.64 -4.84 -9.64
CA ARG A 125 -2.36 -5.45 -10.04
C ARG A 125 -1.93 -5.10 -11.46
N LYS A 126 -2.84 -4.67 -12.29
CA LYS A 126 -2.54 -4.21 -13.67
C LYS A 126 -1.54 -3.06 -13.68
N TRP A 127 -1.42 -2.33 -12.59
CA TRP A 127 -0.47 -1.21 -12.47
C TRP A 127 0.93 -1.64 -12.05
N LEU A 128 1.13 -2.93 -11.76
CA LEU A 128 2.43 -3.52 -11.45
C LEU A 128 3.15 -3.88 -12.76
N LYS A 129 3.84 -2.94 -13.34
CA LYS A 129 4.50 -3.14 -14.64
C LYS A 129 6.00 -3.04 -14.55
#